data_8d1dc42aeeecbc1b81f6f7558e4c5048
#
_entry.id   8d1dc42aeeecbc1b81f6f7558e4c5048
#
_cell.length_a   1.000
_cell.length_b   1.000
_cell.length_c   1.000
_cell.angle_alpha   90.00
_cell.angle_beta   90.00
_cell.angle_gamma   90.00
#
_symmetry.space_group_name_H-M   'P 1'
#
loop_
_entity.id
_entity.type
_entity.pdbx_description
1 polymer ?
#
loop_
_entity_poly.entity_id
_entity_poly.type
_entity_poly.pdbx_seq_one_letter_code
_entity_poly.pdbx_strand_id
1 'polypeptide(L)'
;MQPQLHQEITRRLLADFSFKEQGDWLRQGVCPDCQKKELYTYAISPWVLRCGRLNKCNAEIHIKEVYPDLFESWSDRYPPTPENPQAAADAYLREMRGFDLSLLRNCYAQENYYDARRDLGSATVRFPLADGVWWERIVDRPQRFGDRKANFHGAYSGLWWQLPTLKLEEQQEIWLVEGIFDAIALHHHGIAAVSLMTCNNYPAQALSQLAALFVDKKRPLLVWALDNDKAGMNYTRRWVKRSRDDGWLSTAAQTPYSRTKLDWNDLHQRDRLNPDLIKKYRYYGSLLIAPNPNAKALLMHERTERKEFHFEFDSRLYWFKLDIDRYMRAFDNVMYNGKEELDEEEAKHKALQESAAVVEIANCYPTTLYYQANTITDESWYYFRINFPDDTPPIKNTFTGSQLSSGSEFKKRLLHIAQGGIFTGTSQQLDKLLLKQLPKIKTVQTTDFIGYSKEYRAYVFNDLAVRDGRLYTLNEEDFFDMGKLSLKSLNQSVSLTLNDNLKQMDSQWPQLLWQAFGAKGFVALAYWFGTMFAEQIRDKHKSFPFLEIVGEPGSGKTTLIEFL
;
A
#
# COMPACT_ATOMS: atom_id res chain seq x y z
N MET A 1 21.36 13.99 -10.74
CA MET A 1 21.31 14.41 -9.30
C MET A 1 22.24 15.59 -9.12
N GLN A 2 21.82 16.60 -8.35
CA GLN A 2 22.69 17.76 -8.05
C GLN A 2 23.88 17.34 -7.18
N PRO A 3 25.10 17.90 -7.41
CA PRO A 3 26.32 17.45 -6.75
C PRO A 3 26.26 17.46 -5.22
N GLN A 4 25.71 18.50 -4.62
CA GLN A 4 25.60 18.63 -3.16
C GLN A 4 24.67 17.58 -2.54
N LEU A 5 23.49 17.34 -3.15
CA LEU A 5 22.54 16.32 -2.71
C LEU A 5 23.14 14.92 -2.88
N HIS A 6 23.81 14.66 -4.00
CA HIS A 6 24.52 13.41 -4.25
C HIS A 6 25.57 13.11 -3.20
N GLN A 7 26.40 14.11 -2.90
CA GLN A 7 27.50 13.98 -1.92
C GLN A 7 26.97 13.67 -0.52
N GLU A 8 25.89 14.35 -0.10
CA GLU A 8 25.28 14.12 1.21
C GLU A 8 24.60 12.74 1.30
N ILE A 9 23.87 12.33 0.24
CA ILE A 9 23.29 10.98 0.19
C ILE A 9 24.37 9.91 0.25
N THR A 10 25.41 10.02 -0.56
CA THR A 10 26.51 9.04 -0.59
C THR A 10 27.21 8.94 0.78
N ARG A 11 27.51 10.09 1.41
CA ARG A 11 28.11 10.14 2.75
C ARG A 11 27.25 9.39 3.78
N ARG A 12 25.94 9.64 3.80
CA ARG A 12 25.00 8.96 4.73
C ARG A 12 24.88 7.48 4.43
N LEU A 13 24.79 7.08 3.17
CA LEU A 13 24.71 5.68 2.76
C LEU A 13 25.93 4.87 3.21
N LEU A 14 27.14 5.42 3.05
CA LEU A 14 28.37 4.78 3.51
C LEU A 14 28.39 4.61 5.03
N ALA A 15 27.91 5.60 5.77
CA ALA A 15 27.85 5.55 7.24
C ALA A 15 26.78 4.58 7.77
N ASP A 16 25.56 4.67 7.23
CA ASP A 16 24.39 3.98 7.81
C ASP A 16 24.29 2.51 7.37
N PHE A 17 24.70 2.18 6.15
CA PHE A 17 24.56 0.83 5.59
C PHE A 17 25.89 0.09 5.42
N SER A 18 27.02 0.73 5.76
CA SER A 18 28.37 0.14 5.64
C SER A 18 28.68 -0.37 4.24
N PHE A 19 28.26 0.38 3.21
CA PHE A 19 28.56 0.05 1.82
C PHE A 19 30.06 0.06 1.54
N LYS A 20 30.46 -0.72 0.52
CA LYS A 20 31.77 -0.64 -0.11
C LYS A 20 31.64 -0.10 -1.53
N GLU A 21 32.49 0.83 -1.89
CA GLU A 21 32.58 1.34 -3.25
C GLU A 21 33.28 0.31 -4.16
N GLN A 22 32.65 -0.02 -5.27
CA GLN A 22 33.15 -0.97 -6.26
C GLN A 22 32.83 -0.47 -7.68
N GLY A 23 33.72 0.33 -8.24
CA GLY A 23 33.48 1.02 -9.50
C GLY A 23 32.26 1.93 -9.41
N ASP A 24 31.33 1.79 -10.34
CA ASP A 24 30.08 2.59 -10.39
C ASP A 24 29.02 2.13 -9.38
N TRP A 25 29.35 1.27 -8.45
CA TRP A 25 28.39 0.68 -7.52
C TRP A 25 28.81 0.84 -6.05
N LEU A 26 27.83 1.09 -5.21
CA LEU A 26 27.91 0.86 -3.77
C LEU A 26 27.33 -0.54 -3.49
N ARG A 27 28.14 -1.45 -2.95
CA ARG A 27 27.78 -2.87 -2.73
C ARG A 27 28.05 -3.33 -1.31
N GLN A 28 27.62 -4.54 -1.00
CA GLN A 28 27.79 -5.20 0.31
C GLN A 28 27.19 -4.40 1.48
N GLY A 29 26.24 -3.51 1.22
CA GLY A 29 25.51 -2.81 2.26
C GLY A 29 24.63 -3.75 3.07
N VAL A 30 24.40 -3.44 4.35
CA VAL A 30 23.50 -4.19 5.23
C VAL A 30 22.06 -3.86 4.87
N CYS A 31 21.31 -4.83 4.35
CA CYS A 31 19.90 -4.65 4.01
C CYS A 31 19.07 -4.45 5.29
N PRO A 32 18.24 -3.40 5.42
CA PRO A 32 17.44 -3.16 6.61
C PRO A 32 16.39 -4.25 6.84
N ASP A 33 15.84 -4.86 5.77
CA ASP A 33 14.81 -5.88 5.87
C ASP A 33 15.36 -7.26 6.30
N CYS A 34 16.40 -7.76 5.63
CA CYS A 34 16.92 -9.10 5.90
C CYS A 34 18.26 -9.10 6.64
N GLN A 35 18.87 -7.95 6.89
CA GLN A 35 20.15 -7.75 7.62
C GLN A 35 21.34 -8.52 7.03
N LYS A 36 21.27 -8.86 5.74
CA LYS A 36 22.39 -9.47 5.02
C LYS A 36 23.15 -8.42 4.25
N LYS A 37 24.45 -8.64 4.05
CA LYS A 37 25.36 -7.75 3.28
C LYS A 37 25.14 -7.93 1.77
N GLU A 38 23.90 -7.72 1.33
CA GLU A 38 23.47 -7.92 -0.07
C GLU A 38 22.77 -6.68 -0.64
N LEU A 39 22.82 -5.55 0.09
CA LEU A 39 22.27 -4.29 -0.39
C LEU A 39 23.24 -3.67 -1.38
N TYR A 40 22.72 -3.11 -2.46
CA TYR A 40 23.50 -2.40 -3.47
C TYR A 40 22.71 -1.25 -4.08
N THR A 41 23.43 -0.28 -4.63
CA THR A 41 22.88 0.83 -5.41
C THR A 41 23.92 1.36 -6.41
N TYR A 42 23.46 2.10 -7.40
CA TYR A 42 24.35 2.73 -8.38
C TYR A 42 24.97 3.99 -7.79
N ALA A 43 26.31 4.09 -7.78
CA ALA A 43 27.02 5.15 -7.06
C ALA A 43 26.77 6.54 -7.66
N ILE A 44 26.66 6.64 -9.00
CA ILE A 44 26.46 7.93 -9.69
C ILE A 44 25.06 8.51 -9.44
N SER A 45 24.06 7.63 -9.25
CA SER A 45 22.66 8.03 -8.99
C SER A 45 21.99 7.08 -8.00
N PRO A 46 22.31 7.21 -6.69
CA PRO A 46 21.87 6.24 -5.67
C PRO A 46 20.42 6.46 -5.23
N TRP A 47 19.48 6.48 -6.18
CA TRP A 47 18.07 6.73 -5.89
C TRP A 47 17.35 5.56 -5.25
N VAL A 48 17.78 4.33 -5.58
CA VAL A 48 17.09 3.11 -5.13
C VAL A 48 18.09 2.11 -4.59
N LEU A 49 17.88 1.69 -3.35
CA LEU A 49 18.63 0.62 -2.70
C LEU A 49 17.95 -0.71 -3.00
N ARG A 50 18.69 -1.69 -3.53
CA ARG A 50 18.15 -3.01 -3.89
C ARG A 50 18.87 -4.13 -3.15
N CYS A 51 18.12 -5.11 -2.66
CA CYS A 51 18.70 -6.31 -2.05
C CYS A 51 18.92 -7.40 -3.11
N GLY A 52 20.14 -7.91 -3.23
CA GLY A 52 20.52 -8.96 -4.17
C GLY A 52 19.85 -10.31 -3.93
N ARG A 53 19.19 -10.51 -2.79
CA ARG A 53 18.45 -11.74 -2.46
C ARG A 53 17.06 -11.77 -3.10
N LEU A 54 17.01 -11.80 -4.43
CA LEU A 54 15.80 -11.64 -5.23
C LEU A 54 14.67 -12.60 -4.86
N ASN A 55 14.99 -13.86 -4.52
CA ASN A 55 14.00 -14.91 -4.21
C ASN A 55 13.56 -14.94 -2.73
N LYS A 56 14.23 -14.19 -1.85
CA LYS A 56 14.00 -14.25 -0.39
C LYS A 56 13.59 -12.93 0.23
N CYS A 57 14.29 -11.86 -0.10
CA CYS A 57 14.08 -10.53 0.46
C CYS A 57 13.48 -9.59 -0.59
N ASN A 58 14.22 -9.43 -1.71
CA ASN A 58 13.84 -8.56 -2.83
C ASN A 58 13.44 -7.14 -2.39
N ALA A 59 14.06 -6.63 -1.31
CA ALA A 59 13.79 -5.27 -0.84
C ALA A 59 14.25 -4.26 -1.88
N GLU A 60 13.40 -3.27 -2.10
CA GLU A 60 13.66 -2.13 -2.96
C GLU A 60 13.17 -0.87 -2.25
N ILE A 61 14.09 -0.01 -1.84
CA ILE A 61 13.85 1.12 -0.96
C ILE A 61 14.31 2.39 -1.67
N HIS A 62 13.42 3.35 -1.85
CA HIS A 62 13.79 4.63 -2.44
C HIS A 62 14.50 5.51 -1.41
N ILE A 63 15.50 6.29 -1.83
CA ILE A 63 16.32 7.10 -0.92
C ILE A 63 15.50 8.17 -0.16
N LYS A 64 14.39 8.65 -0.73
CA LYS A 64 13.45 9.55 -0.06
C LYS A 64 12.74 8.92 1.15
N GLU A 65 12.64 7.58 1.17
CA GLU A 65 12.07 6.82 2.30
C GLU A 65 13.09 6.66 3.43
N VAL A 66 14.38 6.64 3.07
CA VAL A 66 15.50 6.50 4.02
C VAL A 66 15.86 7.84 4.66
N TYR A 67 15.94 8.90 3.84
CA TYR A 67 16.35 10.25 4.26
C TYR A 67 15.30 11.30 3.87
N PRO A 68 14.10 11.27 4.46
CA PRO A 68 13.04 12.23 4.13
C PRO A 68 13.44 13.68 4.36
N ASP A 69 14.28 13.95 5.36
CA ASP A 69 14.79 15.28 5.69
C ASP A 69 15.55 15.95 4.53
N LEU A 70 16.15 15.17 3.64
CA LEU A 70 16.82 15.69 2.45
C LEU A 70 15.85 16.20 1.38
N PHE A 71 14.56 15.91 1.49
CA PHE A 71 13.53 16.17 0.48
C PHE A 71 12.38 17.05 0.98
N GLU A 72 12.57 17.77 2.08
CA GLU A 72 11.49 18.53 2.72
C GLU A 72 11.54 20.04 2.53
N SER A 73 12.70 20.64 2.27
CA SER A 73 12.89 22.11 2.24
C SER A 73 13.52 22.54 0.92
N TRP A 74 12.69 22.61 -0.11
CA TRP A 74 13.17 22.91 -1.48
C TRP A 74 13.53 24.36 -1.67
N SER A 75 12.71 25.30 -1.14
CA SER A 75 12.95 26.75 -1.24
C SER A 75 14.19 27.19 -0.46
N ASP A 76 14.48 26.55 0.68
CA ASP A 76 15.68 26.86 1.47
C ASP A 76 16.96 26.43 0.74
N ARG A 77 16.90 25.30 0.03
CA ARG A 77 18.05 24.73 -0.71
C ARG A 77 18.23 25.34 -2.10
N TYR A 78 17.14 25.70 -2.74
CA TYR A 78 17.09 26.23 -4.10
C TYR A 78 16.27 27.52 -4.13
N PRO A 79 16.80 28.61 -3.52
CA PRO A 79 16.10 29.87 -3.51
C PRO A 79 15.94 30.41 -4.94
N PRO A 80 14.80 31.01 -5.27
CA PRO A 80 14.61 31.62 -6.57
C PRO A 80 15.59 32.77 -6.78
N THR A 81 16.15 32.87 -7.98
CA THR A 81 17.03 33.96 -8.40
C THR A 81 16.44 34.64 -9.62
N PRO A 82 16.90 35.86 -9.98
CA PRO A 82 16.46 36.51 -11.21
C PRO A 82 16.69 35.66 -12.47
N GLU A 83 17.76 34.87 -12.49
CA GLU A 83 18.14 33.99 -13.61
C GLU A 83 17.31 32.68 -13.60
N ASN A 84 16.90 32.22 -12.42
CA ASN A 84 16.05 31.06 -12.28
C ASN A 84 14.96 31.28 -11.22
N PRO A 85 13.84 31.92 -11.58
CA PRO A 85 12.75 32.20 -10.65
C PRO A 85 11.96 30.93 -10.24
N GLN A 86 12.20 29.80 -10.91
CA GLN A 86 11.53 28.52 -10.67
C GLN A 86 12.45 27.47 -10.01
N ALA A 87 13.55 27.89 -9.38
CA ALA A 87 14.61 27.01 -8.89
C ALA A 87 14.12 25.90 -7.95
N ALA A 88 13.20 26.19 -7.02
CA ALA A 88 12.67 25.19 -6.11
C ALA A 88 11.73 24.20 -6.81
N ALA A 89 10.90 24.67 -7.74
CA ALA A 89 10.00 23.82 -8.54
C ALA A 89 10.81 22.90 -9.46
N ASP A 90 11.84 23.45 -10.14
CA ASP A 90 12.76 22.70 -11.00
C ASP A 90 13.47 21.58 -10.21
N ALA A 91 14.01 21.93 -9.06
CA ALA A 91 14.70 20.97 -8.19
C ALA A 91 13.74 19.88 -7.69
N TYR A 92 12.52 20.25 -7.27
CA TYR A 92 11.51 19.29 -6.84
C TYR A 92 11.14 18.32 -7.97
N LEU A 93 10.86 18.80 -9.17
CA LEU A 93 10.49 17.95 -10.31
C LEU A 93 11.62 17.03 -10.73
N ARG A 94 12.86 17.54 -10.77
CA ARG A 94 14.03 16.77 -11.17
C ARG A 94 14.48 15.76 -10.10
N GLU A 95 14.65 16.22 -8.86
CA GLU A 95 15.25 15.39 -7.80
C GLU A 95 14.22 14.56 -7.03
N MET A 96 13.03 15.12 -6.74
CA MET A 96 11.99 14.38 -6.00
C MET A 96 11.15 13.48 -6.90
N ARG A 97 10.95 13.88 -8.18
CA ARG A 97 10.08 13.16 -9.12
C ARG A 97 10.82 12.41 -10.22
N GLY A 98 12.12 12.70 -10.41
CA GLY A 98 12.95 12.03 -11.39
C GLY A 98 12.71 12.48 -12.84
N PHE A 99 12.16 13.70 -13.04
CA PHE A 99 11.76 14.15 -14.37
C PHE A 99 12.87 14.90 -15.12
N ASP A 100 12.94 14.69 -16.42
CA ASP A 100 13.69 15.54 -17.32
C ASP A 100 12.90 16.83 -17.62
N LEU A 101 13.41 17.96 -17.14
CA LEU A 101 12.74 19.25 -17.27
C LEU A 101 12.66 19.73 -18.73
N SER A 102 13.48 19.18 -19.63
CA SER A 102 13.40 19.53 -21.06
C SER A 102 12.06 19.17 -21.68
N LEU A 103 11.40 18.11 -21.16
CA LEU A 103 10.06 17.65 -21.57
C LEU A 103 8.92 18.49 -20.95
N LEU A 104 9.23 19.25 -19.90
CA LEU A 104 8.25 19.99 -19.10
C LEU A 104 8.28 21.51 -19.35
N ARG A 105 8.92 21.96 -20.42
CA ARG A 105 8.99 23.39 -20.74
C ARG A 105 7.60 24.00 -20.89
N ASN A 106 7.36 25.11 -20.14
CA ASN A 106 6.09 25.83 -20.11
C ASN A 106 4.88 25.02 -19.60
N CYS A 107 5.10 23.87 -18.91
CA CYS A 107 4.02 23.05 -18.38
C CYS A 107 3.64 23.45 -16.95
N TYR A 108 4.52 24.14 -16.24
CA TYR A 108 4.33 24.50 -14.83
C TYR A 108 4.94 25.88 -14.53
N ALA A 109 4.57 26.40 -13.37
CA ALA A 109 5.19 27.59 -12.77
C ALA A 109 5.48 27.35 -11.28
N GLN A 110 6.51 28.02 -10.76
CA GLN A 110 6.69 28.11 -9.32
C GLN A 110 5.80 29.24 -8.79
N GLU A 111 4.99 28.91 -7.80
CA GLU A 111 4.09 29.85 -7.14
C GLU A 111 4.19 29.68 -5.62
N ASN A 112 3.40 30.45 -4.87
CA ASN A 112 3.34 30.37 -3.42
C ASN A 112 1.92 30.06 -2.97
N TYR A 113 1.80 29.07 -2.09
CA TYR A 113 0.58 28.77 -1.36
C TYR A 113 0.71 29.29 0.09
N TYR A 114 -0.34 29.94 0.58
CA TYR A 114 -0.41 30.44 1.94
C TYR A 114 -1.70 29.97 2.64
N ASP A 115 -1.55 29.33 3.79
CA ASP A 115 -2.66 28.94 4.65
C ASP A 115 -2.82 29.98 5.78
N ALA A 116 -3.78 30.89 5.63
CA ALA A 116 -4.04 31.96 6.58
C ALA A 116 -4.46 31.46 7.98
N ARG A 117 -5.05 30.25 8.10
CA ARG A 117 -5.46 29.70 9.40
C ARG A 117 -4.27 29.22 10.23
N ARG A 118 -3.24 28.77 9.56
CA ARG A 118 -2.02 28.23 10.18
C ARG A 118 -0.86 29.22 10.18
N ASP A 119 -1.01 30.33 9.49
CA ASP A 119 0.06 31.31 9.23
C ASP A 119 1.31 30.66 8.62
N LEU A 120 1.09 29.82 7.60
CA LEU A 120 2.14 29.04 6.97
C LEU A 120 2.15 29.23 5.45
N GLY A 121 3.35 29.44 4.90
CA GLY A 121 3.59 29.50 3.47
C GLY A 121 4.48 28.36 2.96
N SER A 122 4.37 28.06 1.68
CA SER A 122 5.23 27.13 0.94
C SER A 122 5.31 27.53 -0.52
N ALA A 123 6.47 27.31 -1.15
CA ALA A 123 6.51 27.28 -2.60
C ALA A 123 5.67 26.12 -3.13
N THR A 124 5.16 26.27 -4.34
CA THR A 124 4.38 25.26 -5.04
C THR A 124 4.87 25.06 -6.47
N VAL A 125 4.62 23.87 -7.00
CA VAL A 125 4.67 23.60 -8.44
C VAL A 125 3.24 23.63 -8.95
N ARG A 126 2.89 24.65 -9.72
CA ARG A 126 1.55 24.89 -10.27
C ARG A 126 1.46 24.39 -11.70
N PHE A 127 0.42 23.64 -12.01
CA PHE A 127 0.09 23.15 -13.34
C PHE A 127 -1.25 23.73 -13.78
N PRO A 128 -1.30 24.52 -14.87
CA PRO A 128 -2.55 25.03 -15.42
C PRO A 128 -3.35 23.92 -16.09
N LEU A 129 -4.68 23.92 -15.95
CA LEU A 129 -5.61 23.02 -16.64
C LEU A 129 -6.42 23.76 -17.71
N ALA A 130 -6.94 24.93 -17.34
CA ALA A 130 -7.74 25.82 -18.17
C ALA A 130 -7.59 27.26 -17.63
N ASP A 131 -8.20 28.23 -18.31
CA ASP A 131 -8.19 29.61 -17.86
C ASP A 131 -8.79 29.72 -16.45
N GLY A 132 -7.97 30.21 -15.49
CA GLY A 132 -8.37 30.33 -14.09
C GLY A 132 -8.50 29.01 -13.32
N VAL A 133 -8.10 27.87 -13.89
CA VAL A 133 -8.15 26.55 -13.24
C VAL A 133 -6.75 25.96 -13.19
N TRP A 134 -6.28 25.63 -11.98
CA TRP A 134 -4.97 25.01 -11.80
C TRP A 134 -4.94 24.06 -10.62
N TRP A 135 -3.98 23.14 -10.67
CA TRP A 135 -3.56 22.31 -9.56
C TRP A 135 -2.13 22.66 -9.17
N GLU A 136 -1.85 22.68 -7.88
CA GLU A 136 -0.51 22.97 -7.39
C GLU A 136 -0.08 22.05 -6.27
N ARG A 137 1.18 21.62 -6.31
CA ARG A 137 1.81 20.77 -5.31
C ARG A 137 2.57 21.62 -4.31
N ILE A 138 2.26 21.47 -3.02
CA ILE A 138 3.01 22.07 -1.91
C ILE A 138 4.34 21.32 -1.79
N VAL A 139 5.47 22.03 -1.81
CA VAL A 139 6.79 21.37 -1.88
C VAL A 139 7.61 21.49 -0.60
N ASP A 140 7.41 22.52 0.23
CA ASP A 140 8.15 22.72 1.47
C ASP A 140 7.39 22.17 2.67
N ARG A 141 7.89 21.08 3.26
CA ARG A 141 7.35 20.44 4.47
C ARG A 141 5.83 20.33 4.45
N PRO A 142 5.24 19.61 3.46
CA PRO A 142 3.79 19.56 3.28
C PRO A 142 3.04 19.05 4.52
N GLN A 143 3.68 18.26 5.39
CA GLN A 143 3.13 17.78 6.65
C GLN A 143 2.72 18.90 7.62
N ARG A 144 3.27 20.12 7.49
CA ARG A 144 2.84 21.29 8.29
C ARG A 144 1.40 21.72 7.99
N PHE A 145 0.90 21.37 6.80
CA PHE A 145 -0.45 21.68 6.35
C PHE A 145 -1.46 20.57 6.66
N GLY A 146 -1.10 19.61 7.54
CA GLY A 146 -1.90 18.44 7.85
C GLY A 146 -1.95 17.49 6.65
N ASP A 147 -3.15 17.01 6.31
CA ASP A 147 -3.33 16.08 5.17
C ASP A 147 -3.23 16.75 3.80
N ARG A 148 -3.14 18.07 3.75
CA ARG A 148 -3.11 18.85 2.51
C ARG A 148 -1.72 18.84 1.89
N LYS A 149 -1.52 18.00 0.88
CA LYS A 149 -0.28 17.93 0.08
C LYS A 149 -0.34 18.74 -1.21
N ALA A 150 -1.53 19.14 -1.63
CA ALA A 150 -1.78 19.88 -2.86
C ALA A 150 -2.95 20.84 -2.65
N ASN A 151 -3.02 21.85 -3.52
CA ASN A 151 -4.13 22.79 -3.57
C ASN A 151 -4.75 22.75 -4.97
N PHE A 152 -6.05 23.00 -5.03
CA PHE A 152 -6.81 23.06 -6.27
C PHE A 152 -7.57 24.38 -6.34
N HIS A 153 -7.54 25.03 -7.50
CA HIS A 153 -8.31 26.23 -7.76
C HIS A 153 -9.18 26.06 -9.01
N GLY A 154 -10.44 26.47 -8.90
CA GLY A 154 -11.42 26.35 -9.99
C GLY A 154 -12.09 24.97 -10.07
N ALA A 155 -12.96 24.79 -11.07
CA ALA A 155 -13.70 23.56 -11.31
C ALA A 155 -13.02 22.73 -12.40
N TYR A 156 -12.71 21.48 -12.09
CA TYR A 156 -12.05 20.53 -13.01
C TYR A 156 -12.92 19.37 -13.47
N SER A 157 -14.16 19.33 -12.99
CA SER A 157 -15.09 18.25 -13.36
C SER A 157 -15.27 18.16 -14.88
N GLY A 158 -15.09 16.97 -15.41
CA GLY A 158 -15.19 16.70 -16.84
C GLY A 158 -13.94 17.07 -17.66
N LEU A 159 -12.91 17.66 -17.04
CA LEU A 159 -11.63 18.01 -17.65
C LEU A 159 -10.57 16.97 -17.33
N TRP A 160 -9.45 17.03 -18.04
CA TRP A 160 -8.18 16.39 -17.69
C TRP A 160 -7.02 17.36 -17.87
N TRP A 161 -5.89 17.05 -17.26
CA TRP A 161 -4.63 17.68 -17.56
C TRP A 161 -3.83 16.85 -18.57
N GLN A 162 -3.21 17.51 -19.52
CA GLN A 162 -2.27 16.90 -20.47
C GLN A 162 -1.03 17.78 -20.66
N LEU A 163 0.07 17.17 -21.10
CA LEU A 163 1.24 17.95 -21.52
C LEU A 163 0.83 18.84 -22.71
N PRO A 164 1.15 20.14 -22.70
CA PRO A 164 0.83 21.05 -23.82
C PRO A 164 1.44 20.63 -25.16
N THR A 165 2.56 19.88 -25.11
CA THR A 165 3.24 19.37 -26.30
C THR A 165 2.61 18.08 -26.85
N LEU A 166 1.71 17.44 -26.10
CA LEU A 166 1.08 16.19 -26.48
C LEU A 166 -0.10 16.43 -27.42
N LYS A 167 0.03 15.96 -28.65
CA LYS A 167 -1.03 15.98 -29.66
C LYS A 167 -1.83 14.69 -29.60
N LEU A 168 -3.00 14.73 -28.95
CA LEU A 168 -3.83 13.54 -28.74
C LEU A 168 -4.42 13.00 -30.03
N GLU A 169 -4.63 13.85 -31.04
CA GLU A 169 -5.13 13.48 -32.36
C GLU A 169 -4.15 12.62 -33.19
N GLU A 170 -2.89 12.57 -32.79
CA GLU A 170 -1.86 11.75 -33.45
C GLU A 170 -1.66 10.39 -32.71
N GLN A 171 -2.34 10.17 -31.57
CA GLN A 171 -2.10 9.01 -30.73
C GLN A 171 -3.04 7.84 -31.11
N GLN A 172 -2.49 6.62 -31.07
CA GLN A 172 -3.27 5.39 -31.23
C GLN A 172 -3.91 4.94 -29.93
N GLU A 173 -3.31 5.29 -28.81
CA GLU A 173 -3.82 5.03 -27.46
C GLU A 173 -3.51 6.16 -26.50
N ILE A 174 -4.38 6.35 -25.51
CA ILE A 174 -4.26 7.38 -24.49
C ILE A 174 -4.49 6.73 -23.12
N TRP A 175 -3.54 6.91 -22.22
CA TRP A 175 -3.64 6.43 -20.85
C TRP A 175 -4.26 7.49 -19.95
N LEU A 176 -5.24 7.08 -19.13
CA LEU A 176 -5.94 7.95 -18.20
C LEU A 176 -5.50 7.56 -16.79
N VAL A 177 -4.72 8.42 -16.15
CA VAL A 177 -4.15 8.23 -14.82
C VAL A 177 -4.71 9.21 -13.80
N GLU A 178 -4.50 8.94 -12.52
CA GLU A 178 -5.04 9.81 -11.48
C GLU A 178 -4.25 11.11 -11.33
N GLY A 179 -2.94 11.04 -11.19
CA GLY A 179 -2.08 12.17 -10.89
C GLY A 179 -1.37 12.78 -12.09
N ILE A 180 -1.05 14.09 -12.04
CA ILE A 180 -0.24 14.78 -13.05
C ILE A 180 1.15 14.14 -13.15
N PHE A 181 1.76 13.81 -12.02
CA PHE A 181 3.10 13.22 -12.00
C PHE A 181 3.11 11.82 -12.62
N ASP A 182 2.01 11.09 -12.56
CA ASP A 182 1.87 9.80 -13.22
C ASP A 182 1.80 9.97 -14.74
N ALA A 183 1.04 10.95 -15.21
CA ALA A 183 0.97 11.26 -16.64
C ALA A 183 2.34 11.67 -17.19
N ILE A 184 3.07 12.52 -16.48
CA ILE A 184 4.44 12.92 -16.83
C ILE A 184 5.38 11.72 -16.84
N ALA A 185 5.31 10.86 -15.83
CA ALA A 185 6.13 9.65 -15.73
C ALA A 185 5.94 8.72 -16.94
N LEU A 186 4.70 8.47 -17.34
CA LEU A 186 4.41 7.66 -18.52
C LEU A 186 4.90 8.31 -19.81
N HIS A 187 4.79 9.63 -19.92
CA HIS A 187 5.28 10.36 -21.08
C HIS A 187 6.81 10.23 -21.28
N HIS A 188 7.60 10.14 -20.19
CA HIS A 188 9.03 9.86 -20.26
C HIS A 188 9.37 8.52 -20.94
N HIS A 189 8.39 7.60 -21.00
CA HIS A 189 8.52 6.29 -21.65
C HIS A 189 7.79 6.21 -23.00
N GLY A 190 7.43 7.36 -23.59
CA GLY A 190 6.75 7.43 -24.88
C GLY A 190 5.27 7.02 -24.84
N ILE A 191 4.65 6.99 -23.66
CA ILE A 191 3.24 6.64 -23.48
C ILE A 191 2.43 7.93 -23.36
N ALA A 192 1.50 8.15 -24.28
CA ALA A 192 0.58 9.29 -24.22
C ALA A 192 -0.36 9.13 -23.01
N ALA A 193 -0.27 10.04 -22.05
CA ALA A 193 -1.06 9.98 -20.84
C ALA A 193 -1.66 11.33 -20.45
N VAL A 194 -2.86 11.29 -19.87
CA VAL A 194 -3.59 12.45 -19.31
C VAL A 194 -3.96 12.17 -17.86
N SER A 195 -4.00 13.23 -17.05
CA SER A 195 -4.36 13.11 -15.64
C SER A 195 -5.80 13.55 -15.39
N LEU A 196 -6.55 12.74 -14.65
CA LEU A 196 -7.93 13.04 -14.24
C LEU A 196 -7.99 13.91 -12.97
N MET A 197 -6.88 14.21 -12.33
CA MET A 197 -6.73 14.88 -11.03
C MET A 197 -7.19 14.04 -9.84
N THR A 198 -8.23 13.26 -10.00
CA THR A 198 -8.79 12.35 -8.99
C THR A 198 -9.45 11.16 -9.67
N CYS A 199 -9.51 10.01 -8.99
CA CYS A 199 -10.12 8.80 -9.56
C CYS A 199 -11.61 8.94 -9.84
N ASN A 200 -12.34 9.80 -9.14
CA ASN A 200 -13.79 9.98 -9.31
C ASN A 200 -14.17 10.95 -10.44
N ASN A 201 -13.22 11.64 -11.07
CA ASN A 201 -13.48 12.54 -12.19
C ASN A 201 -13.57 11.75 -13.52
N TYR A 202 -14.77 11.63 -14.08
CA TYR A 202 -14.93 11.16 -15.45
C TYR A 202 -14.78 12.35 -16.40
N PRO A 203 -13.81 12.35 -17.34
CA PRO A 203 -13.49 13.52 -18.16
C PRO A 203 -14.43 13.68 -19.37
N ALA A 204 -15.73 13.80 -19.11
CA ALA A 204 -16.76 13.79 -20.15
C ALA A 204 -16.59 14.92 -21.18
N GLN A 205 -16.24 16.13 -20.73
CA GLN A 205 -16.03 17.28 -21.61
C GLN A 205 -14.79 17.08 -22.48
N ALA A 206 -13.68 16.65 -21.87
CA ALA A 206 -12.44 16.42 -22.60
C ALA A 206 -12.56 15.26 -23.60
N LEU A 207 -13.26 14.17 -23.24
CA LEU A 207 -13.56 13.06 -24.17
C LEU A 207 -14.47 13.50 -25.33
N SER A 208 -15.45 14.37 -25.07
CA SER A 208 -16.30 14.93 -26.12
C SER A 208 -15.50 15.81 -27.10
N GLN A 209 -14.61 16.65 -26.57
CA GLN A 209 -13.71 17.46 -27.39
C GLN A 209 -12.74 16.59 -28.21
N LEU A 210 -12.19 15.55 -27.62
CA LEU A 210 -11.34 14.60 -28.32
C LEU A 210 -12.11 13.87 -29.43
N ALA A 211 -13.34 13.41 -29.15
CA ALA A 211 -14.18 12.72 -30.13
C ALA A 211 -14.42 13.57 -31.36
N ALA A 212 -14.59 14.89 -31.20
CA ALA A 212 -14.80 15.82 -32.30
C ALA A 212 -13.61 15.90 -33.29
N LEU A 213 -12.40 15.54 -32.86
CA LEU A 213 -11.20 15.47 -33.71
C LEU A 213 -11.13 14.20 -34.57
N PHE A 214 -12.02 13.22 -34.31
CA PHE A 214 -12.02 11.90 -34.95
C PHE A 214 -13.32 11.58 -35.69
N VAL A 215 -14.00 12.58 -36.26
CA VAL A 215 -15.31 12.39 -36.93
C VAL A 215 -15.22 11.33 -38.02
N ASP A 216 -14.13 11.33 -38.82
CA ASP A 216 -13.93 10.39 -39.94
C ASP A 216 -12.70 9.47 -39.73
N LYS A 217 -12.22 9.36 -38.51
CA LYS A 217 -11.02 8.57 -38.16
C LYS A 217 -11.32 7.60 -37.04
N LYS A 218 -10.52 6.53 -36.96
CA LYS A 218 -10.55 5.60 -35.82
C LYS A 218 -10.11 6.31 -34.57
N ARG A 219 -10.95 6.32 -33.55
CA ARG A 219 -10.64 6.87 -32.23
C ARG A 219 -9.51 6.08 -31.54
N PRO A 220 -8.67 6.74 -30.73
CA PRO A 220 -7.64 6.05 -29.94
C PRO A 220 -8.24 5.10 -28.91
N LEU A 221 -7.49 4.07 -28.55
CA LEU A 221 -7.81 3.19 -27.43
C LEU A 221 -7.60 3.93 -26.10
N LEU A 222 -8.60 3.93 -25.25
CA LEU A 222 -8.49 4.46 -23.90
C LEU A 222 -7.97 3.38 -22.94
N VAL A 223 -6.87 3.67 -22.22
CA VAL A 223 -6.29 2.78 -21.21
C VAL A 223 -6.45 3.41 -19.82
N TRP A 224 -7.41 2.92 -19.06
CA TRP A 224 -7.68 3.40 -17.70
C TRP A 224 -6.67 2.82 -16.74
N ALA A 225 -5.84 3.68 -16.15
CA ALA A 225 -4.66 3.30 -15.38
C ALA A 225 -4.60 4.04 -14.03
N LEU A 226 -5.71 4.00 -13.28
CA LEU A 226 -5.84 4.66 -11.98
C LEU A 226 -5.04 3.92 -10.89
N ASP A 227 -4.99 4.50 -9.72
CA ASP A 227 -4.23 3.96 -8.59
C ASP A 227 -4.66 2.55 -8.19
N ASN A 228 -3.69 1.75 -7.69
CA ASN A 228 -3.94 0.39 -7.24
C ASN A 228 -4.42 0.37 -5.77
N ASP A 229 -5.51 1.08 -5.50
CA ASP A 229 -6.25 1.01 -4.24
C ASP A 229 -7.73 0.71 -4.51
N LYS A 230 -8.50 0.53 -3.43
CA LYS A 230 -9.92 0.17 -3.53
C LYS A 230 -10.72 1.18 -4.39
N ALA A 231 -10.48 2.48 -4.19
CA ALA A 231 -11.16 3.54 -4.94
C ALA A 231 -10.76 3.52 -6.41
N GLY A 232 -9.46 3.56 -6.72
CA GLY A 232 -8.94 3.56 -8.08
C GLY A 232 -9.37 2.32 -8.86
N MET A 233 -9.33 1.13 -8.25
CA MET A 233 -9.81 -0.10 -8.89
C MET A 233 -11.31 -0.07 -9.21
N ASN A 234 -12.14 0.43 -8.28
CA ASN A 234 -13.58 0.54 -8.49
C ASN A 234 -13.92 1.54 -9.59
N TYR A 235 -13.27 2.71 -9.58
CA TYR A 235 -13.46 3.69 -10.64
C TYR A 235 -12.91 3.23 -11.99
N THR A 236 -11.80 2.48 -12.03
CA THR A 236 -11.31 1.87 -13.27
C THR A 236 -12.38 0.98 -13.92
N ARG A 237 -13.00 0.07 -13.17
CA ARG A 237 -14.10 -0.78 -13.68
C ARG A 237 -15.27 0.06 -14.17
N ARG A 238 -15.68 1.06 -13.38
CA ARG A 238 -16.80 1.95 -13.68
C ARG A 238 -16.54 2.78 -14.94
N TRP A 239 -15.36 3.34 -15.07
CA TRP A 239 -15.03 4.22 -16.19
C TRP A 239 -14.77 3.46 -17.48
N VAL A 240 -14.17 2.26 -17.43
CA VAL A 240 -14.06 1.36 -18.59
C VAL A 240 -15.45 1.02 -19.12
N LYS A 241 -16.39 0.66 -18.24
CA LYS A 241 -17.78 0.38 -18.65
C LYS A 241 -18.41 1.62 -19.30
N ARG A 242 -18.39 2.75 -18.60
CA ARG A 242 -19.00 4.00 -19.09
C ARG A 242 -18.41 4.46 -20.43
N SER A 243 -17.09 4.43 -20.56
CA SER A 243 -16.45 4.86 -21.82
C SER A 243 -16.78 3.94 -23.00
N ARG A 244 -16.99 2.63 -22.75
CA ARG A 244 -17.50 1.71 -23.77
C ARG A 244 -18.94 2.03 -24.15
N ASP A 245 -19.78 2.35 -23.17
CA ASP A 245 -21.17 2.80 -23.41
C ASP A 245 -21.19 4.12 -24.21
N ASP A 246 -20.20 5.01 -23.99
CA ASP A 246 -19.99 6.25 -24.75
C ASP A 246 -19.31 6.00 -26.13
N GLY A 247 -19.14 4.75 -26.58
CA GLY A 247 -18.61 4.36 -27.87
C GLY A 247 -17.09 4.43 -28.04
N TRP A 248 -16.33 4.38 -26.93
CA TRP A 248 -14.88 4.27 -26.96
C TRP A 248 -14.41 2.81 -26.86
N LEU A 249 -13.36 2.47 -27.59
CA LEU A 249 -12.58 1.27 -27.27
C LEU A 249 -11.81 1.55 -25.96
N SER A 250 -12.03 0.69 -24.98
CA SER A 250 -11.47 0.92 -23.65
C SER A 250 -10.96 -0.36 -23.00
N THR A 251 -9.78 -0.26 -22.40
CA THR A 251 -9.12 -1.29 -21.61
C THR A 251 -8.56 -0.68 -20.32
N ALA A 252 -7.82 -1.47 -19.53
CA ALA A 252 -7.17 -0.97 -18.33
C ALA A 252 -5.71 -1.43 -18.23
N ALA A 253 -4.93 -0.70 -17.43
CA ALA A 253 -3.64 -1.11 -16.92
C ALA A 253 -3.61 -0.91 -15.40
N GLN A 254 -2.87 -1.76 -14.68
CA GLN A 254 -2.81 -1.71 -13.22
C GLN A 254 -1.37 -1.90 -12.75
N THR A 255 -0.92 -1.06 -11.82
CA THR A 255 0.37 -1.22 -11.18
C THR A 255 0.42 -2.53 -10.35
N PRO A 256 1.60 -3.12 -10.12
CA PRO A 256 1.68 -4.38 -9.40
C PRO A 256 1.22 -4.23 -7.95
N TYR A 257 0.54 -5.24 -7.43
CA TYR A 257 0.29 -5.33 -5.99
C TYR A 257 1.62 -5.53 -5.26
N SER A 258 1.94 -4.62 -4.34
CA SER A 258 3.13 -4.67 -3.49
C SER A 258 2.77 -4.22 -2.06
N ARG A 259 3.67 -4.46 -1.10
CA ARG A 259 3.47 -4.00 0.28
C ARG A 259 3.32 -2.47 0.37
N THR A 260 4.12 -1.75 -0.39
CA THR A 260 4.01 -0.31 -0.57
C THR A 260 3.19 -0.06 -1.83
N LYS A 261 2.13 0.74 -1.71
CA LYS A 261 1.39 1.21 -2.88
C LYS A 261 2.34 1.97 -3.79
N LEU A 262 2.51 1.52 -5.03
CA LEU A 262 3.34 2.16 -6.03
C LEU A 262 2.44 2.77 -7.10
N ASP A 263 2.60 4.08 -7.34
CA ASP A 263 2.02 4.80 -8.47
C ASP A 263 2.92 4.72 -9.72
N TRP A 264 2.50 5.31 -10.83
CA TRP A 264 3.28 5.28 -12.07
C TRP A 264 4.56 6.11 -11.96
N ASN A 265 4.56 7.20 -11.19
CA ASN A 265 5.79 7.95 -10.92
C ASN A 265 6.76 7.15 -10.05
N ASP A 266 6.29 6.40 -9.07
CA ASP A 266 7.15 5.49 -8.29
C ASP A 266 7.78 4.41 -9.16
N LEU A 267 7.04 3.86 -10.14
CA LEU A 267 7.57 2.88 -11.10
C LEU A 267 8.61 3.51 -12.05
N HIS A 268 8.39 4.76 -12.50
CA HIS A 268 9.35 5.52 -13.27
C HIS A 268 10.67 5.67 -12.52
N GLN A 269 10.62 6.12 -11.27
CA GLN A 269 11.81 6.31 -10.43
C GLN A 269 12.58 5.02 -10.12
N ARG A 270 11.93 3.86 -10.31
CA ARG A 270 12.50 2.52 -10.10
C ARG A 270 12.91 1.81 -11.40
N ASP A 271 12.85 2.51 -12.54
CA ASP A 271 13.11 1.95 -13.88
C ASP A 271 12.22 0.74 -14.22
N ARG A 272 10.96 0.80 -13.80
CA ARG A 272 9.99 -0.29 -13.96
C ARG A 272 8.89 0.00 -15.00
N LEU A 273 9.16 0.85 -15.97
CA LEU A 273 8.24 1.17 -17.07
C LEU A 273 8.78 0.74 -18.45
N ASN A 274 9.58 -0.34 -18.48
CA ASN A 274 10.01 -0.91 -19.76
C ASN A 274 8.86 -1.65 -20.47
N PRO A 275 8.95 -1.92 -21.79
CA PRO A 275 7.87 -2.50 -22.58
C PRO A 275 7.31 -3.84 -22.05
N ASP A 276 8.16 -4.72 -21.49
CA ASP A 276 7.71 -6.01 -20.96
C ASP A 276 6.91 -5.87 -19.67
N LEU A 277 7.30 -4.93 -18.81
CA LEU A 277 6.54 -4.61 -17.60
C LEU A 277 5.24 -3.89 -17.95
N ILE A 278 5.22 -3.01 -18.94
CA ILE A 278 3.98 -2.38 -19.43
C ILE A 278 2.99 -3.44 -19.93
N LYS A 279 3.43 -4.44 -20.72
CA LYS A 279 2.58 -5.58 -21.10
C LYS A 279 2.01 -6.31 -19.88
N LYS A 280 2.81 -6.48 -18.84
CA LYS A 280 2.39 -7.10 -17.59
C LYS A 280 1.36 -6.26 -16.84
N TYR A 281 1.52 -4.94 -16.80
CA TYR A 281 0.57 -4.04 -16.15
C TYR A 281 -0.77 -3.98 -16.91
N ARG A 282 -0.74 -4.03 -18.24
CA ARG A 282 -1.94 -4.20 -19.06
C ARG A 282 -2.68 -5.50 -18.77
N TYR A 283 -1.93 -6.60 -18.63
CA TYR A 283 -2.52 -7.88 -18.21
C TYR A 283 -3.20 -7.78 -16.85
N TYR A 284 -2.59 -7.10 -15.87
CA TYR A 284 -3.25 -6.87 -14.57
C TYR A 284 -4.53 -6.03 -14.71
N GLY A 285 -4.50 -5.02 -15.56
CA GLY A 285 -5.70 -4.23 -15.89
C GLY A 285 -6.79 -5.06 -16.55
N SER A 286 -6.44 -5.94 -17.49
CA SER A 286 -7.42 -6.86 -18.12
C SER A 286 -8.05 -7.81 -17.09
N LEU A 287 -7.28 -8.31 -16.12
CA LEU A 287 -7.81 -9.13 -15.02
C LEU A 287 -8.77 -8.32 -14.11
N LEU A 288 -8.46 -7.03 -13.89
CA LEU A 288 -9.28 -6.13 -13.08
C LEU A 288 -10.66 -5.88 -13.71
N ILE A 289 -10.69 -5.67 -15.04
CA ILE A 289 -11.91 -5.32 -15.76
C ILE A 289 -12.62 -6.53 -16.37
N ALA A 290 -12.18 -7.75 -16.10
CA ALA A 290 -12.85 -8.97 -16.56
C ALA A 290 -14.33 -8.95 -16.14
N PRO A 291 -15.27 -9.18 -17.06
CA PRO A 291 -16.70 -9.00 -16.78
C PRO A 291 -17.28 -10.09 -15.86
N ASN A 292 -16.65 -11.25 -15.80
CA ASN A 292 -17.10 -12.39 -15.02
C ASN A 292 -15.92 -13.32 -14.67
N PRO A 293 -16.10 -14.29 -13.76
CA PRO A 293 -15.04 -15.23 -13.36
C PRO A 293 -14.48 -16.06 -14.51
N ASN A 294 -15.32 -16.46 -15.49
CA ASN A 294 -14.88 -17.23 -16.63
C ASN A 294 -13.88 -16.44 -17.49
N ALA A 295 -14.21 -15.19 -17.83
CA ALA A 295 -13.33 -14.32 -18.60
C ALA A 295 -11.98 -14.09 -17.86
N LYS A 296 -12.01 -13.87 -16.54
CA LYS A 296 -10.78 -13.73 -15.74
C LYS A 296 -9.94 -15.01 -15.76
N ALA A 297 -10.58 -16.17 -15.62
CA ALA A 297 -9.90 -17.46 -15.64
C ALA A 297 -9.26 -17.76 -17.01
N LEU A 298 -9.93 -17.42 -18.09
CA LEU A 298 -9.39 -17.57 -19.46
C LEU A 298 -8.13 -16.73 -19.66
N LEU A 299 -8.16 -15.44 -19.33
CA LEU A 299 -6.98 -14.57 -19.38
C LEU A 299 -5.80 -15.12 -18.55
N MET A 300 -6.09 -15.72 -17.39
CA MET A 300 -5.07 -16.34 -16.55
C MET A 300 -4.53 -17.63 -17.16
N HIS A 301 -5.40 -18.46 -17.76
CA HIS A 301 -5.02 -19.69 -18.43
C HIS A 301 -4.14 -19.41 -19.66
N GLU A 302 -4.57 -18.52 -20.55
CA GLU A 302 -3.80 -18.10 -21.74
C GLU A 302 -2.39 -17.60 -21.39
N ARG A 303 -2.27 -16.83 -20.31
CA ARG A 303 -0.96 -16.33 -19.88
C ARG A 303 -0.05 -17.36 -19.26
N THR A 304 -0.60 -18.35 -18.56
CA THR A 304 0.17 -19.27 -17.72
C THR A 304 0.17 -20.71 -18.20
N GLU A 305 -0.70 -21.05 -19.13
CA GLU A 305 -0.97 -22.41 -19.64
C GLU A 305 -1.33 -23.43 -18.53
N ARG A 306 -1.64 -22.94 -17.33
CA ARG A 306 -1.99 -23.79 -16.19
C ARG A 306 -3.39 -24.35 -16.37
N LYS A 307 -3.54 -25.65 -16.25
CA LYS A 307 -4.81 -26.37 -16.35
C LYS A 307 -5.61 -26.40 -15.06
N GLU A 308 -5.02 -26.01 -13.94
CA GLU A 308 -5.67 -25.98 -12.64
C GLU A 308 -5.07 -24.89 -11.74
N PHE A 309 -5.92 -24.01 -11.19
CA PHE A 309 -5.54 -22.96 -10.25
C PHE A 309 -6.76 -22.37 -9.54
N HIS A 310 -6.51 -21.66 -8.43
CA HIS A 310 -7.51 -20.83 -7.76
C HIS A 310 -7.25 -19.35 -8.04
N PHE A 311 -8.30 -18.56 -7.99
CA PHE A 311 -8.22 -17.11 -8.14
C PHE A 311 -9.36 -16.41 -7.39
N GLU A 312 -9.16 -15.13 -7.16
CA GLU A 312 -10.16 -14.24 -6.57
C GLU A 312 -10.94 -13.53 -7.68
N PHE A 313 -12.26 -13.39 -7.51
CA PHE A 313 -13.10 -12.51 -8.30
C PHE A 313 -14.19 -11.97 -7.38
N ASP A 314 -14.31 -10.63 -7.31
CA ASP A 314 -15.28 -9.93 -6.47
C ASP A 314 -15.32 -10.44 -5.02
N SER A 315 -14.15 -10.50 -4.39
CA SER A 315 -13.96 -11.01 -3.03
C SER A 315 -14.49 -12.43 -2.78
N ARG A 316 -14.65 -13.25 -3.81
CA ARG A 316 -15.03 -14.66 -3.76
C ARG A 316 -13.88 -15.53 -4.26
N LEU A 317 -13.82 -16.76 -3.82
CA LEU A 317 -12.79 -17.71 -4.22
C LEU A 317 -13.33 -18.67 -5.27
N TYR A 318 -12.67 -18.67 -6.42
CA TYR A 318 -13.00 -19.55 -7.55
C TYR A 318 -11.88 -20.55 -7.80
N TRP A 319 -12.29 -21.67 -8.36
CA TRP A 319 -11.42 -22.74 -8.82
C TRP A 319 -11.58 -22.93 -10.33
N PHE A 320 -10.45 -22.88 -11.04
CA PHE A 320 -10.37 -23.24 -12.45
C PHE A 320 -9.77 -24.64 -12.55
N LYS A 321 -10.41 -25.52 -13.31
CA LYS A 321 -9.89 -26.84 -13.67
C LYS A 321 -10.36 -27.19 -15.08
N LEU A 322 -9.41 -27.28 -16.02
CA LEU A 322 -9.65 -27.71 -17.38
C LEU A 322 -9.76 -29.23 -17.44
N ASP A 323 -10.97 -29.74 -17.68
CA ASP A 323 -11.23 -31.12 -18.06
C ASP A 323 -11.09 -31.24 -19.57
N ILE A 324 -10.02 -31.90 -20.02
CA ILE A 324 -9.64 -31.97 -21.43
C ILE A 324 -10.73 -32.69 -22.25
N ASP A 325 -11.30 -33.78 -21.75
CA ASP A 325 -12.31 -34.56 -22.49
C ASP A 325 -13.61 -33.76 -22.64
N ARG A 326 -13.99 -33.00 -21.62
CA ARG A 326 -15.15 -32.14 -21.64
C ARG A 326 -14.93 -30.93 -22.53
N TYR A 327 -13.74 -30.36 -22.49
CA TYR A 327 -13.34 -29.26 -23.35
C TYR A 327 -13.34 -29.66 -24.83
N MET A 328 -12.75 -30.79 -25.18
CA MET A 328 -12.72 -31.27 -26.58
C MET A 328 -14.11 -31.54 -27.12
N ARG A 329 -15.00 -32.13 -26.30
CA ARG A 329 -16.41 -32.33 -26.70
C ARG A 329 -17.13 -30.98 -26.92
N ALA A 330 -16.89 -30.00 -26.05
CA ALA A 330 -17.45 -28.67 -26.20
C ALA A 330 -16.89 -27.97 -27.46
N PHE A 331 -15.57 -28.11 -27.71
CA PHE A 331 -14.93 -27.55 -28.89
C PHE A 331 -15.50 -28.14 -30.20
N ASP A 332 -15.62 -29.47 -30.25
CA ASP A 332 -16.21 -30.15 -31.43
C ASP A 332 -17.66 -29.72 -31.66
N ASN A 333 -18.43 -29.56 -30.56
CA ASN A 333 -19.81 -29.08 -30.68
C ASN A 333 -19.87 -27.63 -31.21
N VAL A 334 -19.02 -26.76 -30.72
CA VAL A 334 -18.97 -25.35 -31.12
C VAL A 334 -18.53 -25.21 -32.59
N MET A 335 -17.50 -25.97 -33.01
CA MET A 335 -16.93 -25.89 -34.33
C MET A 335 -17.80 -26.55 -35.41
N TYR A 336 -18.37 -27.72 -35.14
CA TYR A 336 -19.00 -28.56 -36.16
C TYR A 336 -20.52 -28.59 -36.06
N ASN A 337 -21.10 -28.33 -34.89
CA ASN A 337 -22.56 -28.37 -34.68
C ASN A 337 -23.15 -26.99 -34.31
N GLY A 338 -22.32 -25.95 -34.16
CA GLY A 338 -22.74 -24.59 -33.85
C GLY A 338 -23.53 -23.93 -35.02
N LYS A 339 -24.45 -23.03 -34.65
CA LYS A 339 -25.21 -22.23 -35.66
C LYS A 339 -24.43 -21.00 -36.13
N GLU A 340 -23.30 -20.68 -35.51
CA GLU A 340 -22.50 -19.51 -35.81
C GLU A 340 -21.18 -19.96 -36.46
N GLU A 341 -20.79 -19.32 -37.54
CA GLU A 341 -19.46 -19.47 -38.13
C GLU A 341 -18.47 -18.69 -37.26
N LEU A 342 -17.81 -19.42 -36.35
CA LEU A 342 -16.76 -18.90 -35.46
C LEU A 342 -15.40 -19.25 -36.03
N ASP A 343 -14.42 -18.36 -35.82
CA ASP A 343 -13.04 -18.74 -36.05
C ASP A 343 -12.54 -19.71 -34.96
N GLU A 344 -11.36 -20.32 -35.16
CA GLU A 344 -10.81 -21.32 -34.24
C GLU A 344 -10.55 -20.76 -32.85
N GLU A 345 -10.16 -19.47 -32.74
CA GLU A 345 -9.88 -18.80 -31.46
C GLU A 345 -11.19 -18.53 -30.71
N GLU A 346 -12.20 -18.04 -31.38
CA GLU A 346 -13.54 -17.82 -30.84
C GLU A 346 -14.17 -19.15 -30.36
N ALA A 347 -14.01 -20.19 -31.15
CA ALA A 347 -14.48 -21.53 -30.80
C ALA A 347 -13.78 -22.10 -29.58
N LYS A 348 -12.45 -21.91 -29.43
CA LYS A 348 -11.69 -22.28 -28.22
C LYS A 348 -12.22 -21.56 -26.99
N HIS A 349 -12.47 -20.24 -27.09
CA HIS A 349 -13.03 -19.44 -26.01
C HIS A 349 -14.42 -19.93 -25.58
N LYS A 350 -15.29 -20.16 -26.52
CA LYS A 350 -16.65 -20.65 -26.27
C LYS A 350 -16.65 -22.05 -25.65
N ALA A 351 -15.82 -22.95 -26.16
CA ALA A 351 -15.65 -24.30 -25.63
C ALA A 351 -15.13 -24.31 -24.17
N LEU A 352 -14.20 -23.41 -23.83
CA LEU A 352 -13.72 -23.26 -22.44
C LEU A 352 -14.84 -22.79 -21.50
N GLN A 353 -15.70 -21.90 -21.96
CA GLN A 353 -16.86 -21.45 -21.19
C GLN A 353 -17.89 -22.58 -20.99
N GLU A 354 -18.23 -23.31 -22.06
CA GLU A 354 -19.20 -24.41 -22.04
C GLU A 354 -18.71 -25.63 -21.24
N SER A 355 -17.38 -25.83 -21.14
CA SER A 355 -16.81 -26.92 -20.34
C SER A 355 -16.98 -26.74 -18.83
N ALA A 356 -17.57 -25.61 -18.37
CA ALA A 356 -17.78 -25.29 -16.96
C ALA A 356 -16.53 -25.46 -16.09
N ALA A 357 -15.39 -25.03 -16.61
CA ALA A 357 -14.09 -25.15 -15.96
C ALA A 357 -13.95 -24.28 -14.68
N VAL A 358 -14.85 -23.31 -14.46
CA VAL A 358 -14.82 -22.38 -13.34
C VAL A 358 -15.93 -22.68 -12.34
N VAL A 359 -15.57 -22.87 -11.08
CA VAL A 359 -16.50 -23.15 -9.97
C VAL A 359 -16.20 -22.23 -8.79
N GLU A 360 -17.22 -21.62 -8.20
CA GLU A 360 -17.08 -20.93 -6.92
C GLU A 360 -16.92 -21.95 -5.80
N ILE A 361 -15.83 -21.83 -5.01
CA ILE A 361 -15.53 -22.70 -3.87
C ILE A 361 -15.57 -22.00 -2.53
N ALA A 362 -15.71 -20.67 -2.51
CA ALA A 362 -16.14 -19.92 -1.33
C ALA A 362 -16.77 -18.59 -1.75
N ASN A 363 -17.82 -18.19 -1.05
CA ASN A 363 -18.52 -16.90 -1.23
C ASN A 363 -17.78 -15.71 -0.57
N CYS A 364 -16.57 -15.92 -0.12
CA CYS A 364 -15.65 -14.94 0.45
C CYS A 364 -14.22 -15.28 0.02
N TYR A 365 -13.28 -14.37 0.25
CA TYR A 365 -11.87 -14.60 -0.08
C TYR A 365 -10.99 -14.60 1.17
N PRO A 366 -10.54 -15.77 1.65
CA PRO A 366 -9.63 -15.89 2.78
C PRO A 366 -8.19 -15.64 2.36
N THR A 367 -7.52 -14.73 3.07
CA THR A 367 -6.10 -14.42 2.87
C THR A 367 -5.35 -14.63 4.17
N THR A 368 -4.30 -15.45 4.16
CA THR A 368 -3.42 -15.60 5.32
C THR A 368 -2.48 -14.41 5.41
N LEU A 369 -2.50 -13.69 6.52
CA LEU A 369 -1.69 -12.50 6.75
C LEU A 369 -0.33 -12.87 7.35
N TYR A 370 -0.34 -13.62 8.45
CA TYR A 370 0.88 -14.06 9.16
C TYR A 370 0.62 -15.27 10.05
N TYR A 371 1.72 -15.87 10.51
CA TYR A 371 1.73 -16.91 11.52
C TYR A 371 2.03 -16.31 12.88
N GLN A 372 1.17 -16.51 13.85
CA GLN A 372 1.35 -16.13 15.24
C GLN A 372 2.04 -17.26 16.00
N ALA A 373 3.05 -16.94 16.77
CA ALA A 373 3.74 -17.90 17.62
C ALA A 373 3.99 -17.30 18.99
N ASN A 374 3.64 -18.04 20.03
CA ASN A 374 4.03 -17.76 21.40
C ASN A 374 5.11 -18.76 21.80
N THR A 375 6.35 -18.28 21.90
CA THR A 375 7.49 -19.14 22.24
C THR A 375 7.49 -19.59 23.71
N ILE A 376 6.70 -18.94 24.58
CA ILE A 376 6.60 -19.26 26.00
C ILE A 376 5.59 -20.39 26.23
N THR A 377 4.41 -20.30 25.58
CA THR A 377 3.31 -21.28 25.73
C THR A 377 3.35 -22.39 24.69
N ASP A 378 4.24 -22.31 23.69
CA ASP A 378 4.32 -23.20 22.52
C ASP A 378 3.01 -23.26 21.71
N GLU A 379 2.23 -22.19 21.75
CA GLU A 379 0.98 -22.08 21.02
C GLU A 379 1.17 -21.31 19.71
N SER A 380 0.41 -21.69 18.70
CA SER A 380 0.52 -21.05 17.38
C SER A 380 -0.81 -21.02 16.63
N TRP A 381 -0.96 -19.97 15.81
CA TRP A 381 -2.15 -19.75 15.00
C TRP A 381 -1.79 -19.08 13.68
N TYR A 382 -2.64 -19.26 12.69
CA TYR A 382 -2.59 -18.49 11.44
C TYR A 382 -3.62 -17.36 11.50
N TYR A 383 -3.20 -16.13 11.26
CA TYR A 383 -4.08 -14.97 11.24
C TYR A 383 -4.56 -14.71 9.82
N PHE A 384 -5.87 -14.71 9.63
CA PHE A 384 -6.52 -14.53 8.35
C PHE A 384 -7.30 -13.22 8.28
N ARG A 385 -7.37 -12.68 7.07
CA ARG A 385 -8.35 -11.68 6.68
C ARG A 385 -9.34 -12.34 5.72
N ILE A 386 -10.61 -12.23 6.01
CA ILE A 386 -11.71 -12.72 5.19
C ILE A 386 -12.39 -11.53 4.55
N ASN A 387 -12.25 -11.39 3.23
CA ASN A 387 -12.92 -10.36 2.46
C ASN A 387 -14.25 -10.88 1.93
N PHE A 388 -15.24 -10.01 1.90
CA PHE A 388 -16.58 -10.28 1.37
C PHE A 388 -16.86 -9.37 0.17
N PRO A 389 -17.79 -9.73 -0.73
CA PRO A 389 -18.30 -8.82 -1.75
C PRO A 389 -19.08 -7.65 -1.11
N ASP A 390 -19.55 -6.71 -1.93
CA ASP A 390 -20.51 -5.65 -1.56
C ASP A 390 -20.06 -4.71 -0.42
N ASP A 391 -18.77 -4.30 -0.43
CA ASP A 391 -18.20 -3.35 0.55
C ASP A 391 -18.31 -3.76 2.02
N THR A 392 -18.69 -5.00 2.30
CA THR A 392 -18.70 -5.55 3.66
C THR A 392 -17.30 -5.46 4.28
N PRO A 393 -17.14 -4.90 5.48
CA PRO A 393 -15.85 -4.81 6.14
C PRO A 393 -15.18 -6.18 6.28
N PRO A 394 -13.87 -6.31 6.02
CA PRO A 394 -13.16 -7.56 6.16
C PRO A 394 -13.12 -7.99 7.62
N ILE A 395 -13.27 -9.29 7.86
CA ILE A 395 -13.12 -9.89 9.19
C ILE A 395 -11.71 -10.44 9.32
N LYS A 396 -11.04 -10.13 10.44
CA LYS A 396 -9.74 -10.68 10.77
C LYS A 396 -9.87 -11.60 11.98
N ASN A 397 -9.33 -12.81 11.88
CA ASN A 397 -9.38 -13.77 12.98
C ASN A 397 -8.31 -14.88 12.81
N THR A 398 -8.13 -15.70 13.84
CA THR A 398 -7.18 -16.79 13.89
C THR A 398 -7.78 -18.13 13.49
N PHE A 399 -6.94 -18.97 12.89
CA PHE A 399 -7.18 -20.39 12.64
C PHE A 399 -6.08 -21.23 13.28
N THR A 400 -6.43 -22.29 13.94
CA THR A 400 -5.46 -23.30 14.42
C THR A 400 -5.02 -24.22 13.28
N GLY A 401 -3.91 -24.93 13.45
CA GLY A 401 -3.48 -25.96 12.49
C GLY A 401 -4.54 -27.03 12.25
N SER A 402 -5.27 -27.46 13.29
CA SER A 402 -6.36 -28.43 13.15
C SER A 402 -7.52 -27.90 12.30
N GLN A 403 -7.87 -26.61 12.44
CA GLN A 403 -8.92 -25.96 11.65
C GLN A 403 -8.53 -25.77 10.17
N LEU A 404 -7.25 -25.83 9.84
CA LEU A 404 -6.72 -25.82 8.47
C LEU A 404 -6.48 -27.19 7.87
N SER A 405 -6.64 -28.27 8.64
CA SER A 405 -6.30 -29.65 8.23
C SER A 405 -7.28 -30.26 7.23
N SER A 406 -8.48 -29.73 7.10
CA SER A 406 -9.47 -30.21 6.12
C SER A 406 -10.46 -29.10 5.73
N GLY A 407 -11.07 -29.25 4.56
CA GLY A 407 -12.09 -28.31 4.08
C GLY A 407 -13.31 -28.22 5.01
N SER A 408 -13.68 -29.31 5.68
CA SER A 408 -14.79 -29.34 6.65
C SER A 408 -14.46 -28.57 7.93
N GLU A 409 -13.26 -28.74 8.50
CA GLU A 409 -12.83 -28.00 9.68
C GLU A 409 -12.65 -26.50 9.37
N PHE A 410 -12.09 -26.18 8.20
CA PHE A 410 -11.99 -24.81 7.71
C PHE A 410 -13.37 -24.16 7.58
N LYS A 411 -14.35 -24.86 6.98
CA LYS A 411 -15.72 -24.40 6.85
C LYS A 411 -16.38 -24.13 8.20
N LYS A 412 -16.23 -25.07 9.17
CA LYS A 412 -16.78 -24.89 10.55
C LYS A 412 -16.21 -23.63 11.21
N ARG A 413 -14.89 -23.44 11.13
CA ARG A 413 -14.26 -22.25 11.71
C ARG A 413 -14.69 -20.97 10.99
N LEU A 414 -14.77 -20.99 9.67
CA LEU A 414 -15.22 -19.85 8.87
C LEU A 414 -16.63 -19.42 9.26
N LEU A 415 -17.56 -20.35 9.37
CA LEU A 415 -18.93 -20.08 9.82
C LEU A 415 -18.99 -19.49 11.24
N HIS A 416 -18.05 -19.87 12.11
CA HIS A 416 -18.00 -19.35 13.49
C HIS A 416 -17.50 -17.91 13.56
N ILE A 417 -16.49 -17.53 12.75
CA ILE A 417 -15.84 -16.22 12.83
C ILE A 417 -16.41 -15.18 11.86
N ALA A 418 -17.07 -15.62 10.80
CA ALA A 418 -17.51 -14.78 9.69
C ALA A 418 -18.96 -15.12 9.33
N GLN A 419 -19.90 -14.29 9.77
CA GLN A 419 -21.32 -14.48 9.47
C GLN A 419 -21.54 -14.59 7.96
N GLY A 420 -22.10 -15.74 7.53
CA GLY A 420 -22.38 -16.00 6.12
C GLY A 420 -21.19 -16.45 5.28
N GLY A 421 -19.98 -16.54 5.82
CA GLY A 421 -18.83 -17.06 5.12
C GLY A 421 -18.91 -18.58 4.94
N ILE A 422 -18.90 -19.08 3.70
CA ILE A 422 -19.06 -20.50 3.39
C ILE A 422 -17.94 -20.93 2.44
N PHE A 423 -17.24 -21.99 2.84
CA PHE A 423 -16.29 -22.73 1.99
C PHE A 423 -16.92 -24.05 1.55
N THR A 424 -16.98 -24.28 0.23
CA THR A 424 -17.56 -25.50 -0.39
C THR A 424 -16.50 -26.35 -1.09
N GLY A 425 -15.24 -25.88 -1.11
CA GLY A 425 -14.15 -26.58 -1.73
C GLY A 425 -13.75 -27.87 -1.01
N THR A 426 -13.00 -28.71 -1.70
CA THR A 426 -12.40 -29.93 -1.14
C THR A 426 -11.18 -29.60 -0.27
N SER A 427 -10.76 -30.58 0.56
CA SER A 427 -9.52 -30.44 1.35
C SER A 427 -8.30 -30.26 0.44
N GLN A 428 -8.24 -30.94 -0.70
CA GLN A 428 -7.15 -30.79 -1.67
C GLN A 428 -7.10 -29.37 -2.27
N GLN A 429 -8.25 -28.74 -2.50
CA GLN A 429 -8.33 -27.34 -2.97
C GLN A 429 -7.87 -26.36 -1.88
N LEU A 430 -8.24 -26.63 -0.62
CA LEU A 430 -7.73 -25.86 0.52
C LEU A 430 -6.21 -25.98 0.64
N ASP A 431 -5.65 -27.21 0.55
CA ASP A 431 -4.21 -27.43 0.61
C ASP A 431 -3.46 -26.65 -0.47
N LYS A 432 -3.97 -26.63 -1.71
CA LYS A 432 -3.37 -25.85 -2.81
C LYS A 432 -3.46 -24.34 -2.58
N LEU A 433 -4.52 -23.86 -1.95
CA LEU A 433 -4.63 -22.44 -1.52
C LEU A 433 -3.57 -22.13 -0.47
N LEU A 434 -3.46 -22.96 0.58
CA LEU A 434 -2.51 -22.77 1.67
C LEU A 434 -1.05 -22.89 1.21
N LEU A 435 -0.72 -23.86 0.37
CA LEU A 435 0.61 -24.02 -0.23
C LEU A 435 1.09 -22.78 -1.00
N LYS A 436 0.16 -22.00 -1.56
CA LYS A 436 0.50 -20.75 -2.24
C LYS A 436 0.66 -19.58 -1.27
N GLN A 437 -0.10 -19.55 -0.18
CA GLN A 437 -0.12 -18.43 0.77
C GLN A 437 0.95 -18.56 1.87
N LEU A 438 1.05 -19.72 2.52
CA LEU A 438 1.85 -19.92 3.74
C LEU A 438 3.37 -19.72 3.58
N PRO A 439 4.03 -20.11 2.49
CA PRO A 439 5.51 -20.04 2.41
C PRO A 439 6.11 -18.65 2.52
N LYS A 440 5.31 -17.59 2.36
CA LYS A 440 5.78 -16.20 2.31
C LYS A 440 5.28 -15.33 3.45
N ILE A 441 4.50 -15.89 4.38
CA ILE A 441 3.98 -15.10 5.50
C ILE A 441 5.05 -14.86 6.55
N LYS A 442 4.93 -13.72 7.26
CA LYS A 442 5.78 -13.40 8.41
C LYS A 442 5.41 -14.27 9.61
N THR A 443 6.37 -14.48 10.50
CA THR A 443 6.09 -14.93 11.86
C THR A 443 5.98 -13.71 12.76
N VAL A 444 4.87 -13.58 13.47
CA VAL A 444 4.60 -12.54 14.47
C VAL A 444 4.65 -13.20 15.85
N GLN A 445 5.57 -12.75 16.68
CA GLN A 445 5.66 -13.20 18.07
C GLN A 445 4.50 -12.63 18.87
N THR A 446 3.99 -13.37 19.84
CA THR A 446 2.90 -12.91 20.68
C THR A 446 3.27 -12.86 22.15
N THR A 447 2.69 -11.92 22.90
CA THR A 447 2.76 -11.83 24.35
C THR A 447 1.35 -11.91 24.94
N ASP A 448 1.22 -12.50 26.12
CA ASP A 448 -0.08 -12.66 26.81
C ASP A 448 -0.36 -11.53 27.79
N PHE A 449 0.48 -10.51 27.81
CA PHE A 449 0.40 -9.40 28.76
C PHE A 449 0.65 -8.07 28.07
N ILE A 450 0.28 -7.01 28.75
CA ILE A 450 0.59 -5.62 28.44
C ILE A 450 1.69 -5.17 29.40
N GLY A 451 2.73 -4.50 28.89
CA GLY A 451 3.86 -4.01 29.66
C GLY A 451 5.20 -4.41 29.06
N TYR A 452 6.23 -4.55 29.91
CA TYR A 452 7.58 -4.85 29.47
C TYR A 452 7.79 -6.36 29.22
N SER A 453 8.14 -6.69 27.98
CA SER A 453 8.59 -8.03 27.60
C SER A 453 10.11 -8.12 27.69
N LYS A 454 10.60 -8.93 28.64
CA LYS A 454 12.03 -9.20 28.84
C LYS A 454 12.64 -9.92 27.64
N GLU A 455 11.90 -10.87 27.07
CA GLU A 455 12.33 -11.66 25.92
C GLU A 455 12.58 -10.80 24.69
N TYR A 456 11.65 -9.89 24.39
CA TYR A 456 11.74 -9.03 23.20
C TYR A 456 12.36 -7.66 23.49
N ARG A 457 12.65 -7.36 24.77
CA ARG A 457 13.17 -6.06 25.24
C ARG A 457 12.33 -4.89 24.74
N ALA A 458 11.02 -5.02 24.84
CA ALA A 458 10.05 -4.06 24.35
C ALA A 458 8.93 -3.85 25.37
N TYR A 459 8.47 -2.62 25.50
CA TYR A 459 7.18 -2.32 26.13
C TYR A 459 6.10 -2.47 25.09
N VAL A 460 5.06 -3.25 25.39
CA VAL A 460 3.96 -3.56 24.49
C VAL A 460 2.67 -3.14 25.15
N PHE A 461 1.93 -2.27 24.49
CA PHE A 461 0.61 -1.81 24.88
C PHE A 461 -0.43 -2.21 23.83
N ASN A 462 -1.67 -1.76 23.96
CA ASN A 462 -2.72 -2.14 23.01
C ASN A 462 -2.46 -1.66 21.58
N ASP A 463 -2.11 -0.39 21.44
CA ASP A 463 -2.04 0.33 20.16
C ASP A 463 -0.62 0.88 19.87
N LEU A 464 0.26 0.83 20.85
CA LEU A 464 1.65 1.25 20.70
C LEU A 464 2.63 0.31 21.40
N ALA A 465 3.86 0.30 20.91
CA ALA A 465 4.98 -0.38 21.56
C ALA A 465 6.23 0.50 21.52
N VAL A 466 7.11 0.32 22.52
CA VAL A 466 8.38 1.05 22.59
C VAL A 466 9.53 0.06 22.66
N ARG A 467 10.52 0.21 21.79
CA ARG A 467 11.75 -0.59 21.78
C ARG A 467 12.94 0.28 21.40
N ASP A 468 14.02 0.17 22.16
CA ASP A 468 15.26 0.92 21.90
C ASP A 468 15.03 2.45 21.74
N GLY A 469 14.11 3.03 22.54
CA GLY A 469 13.74 4.44 22.49
C GLY A 469 12.89 4.85 21.26
N ARG A 470 12.42 3.89 20.46
CA ARG A 470 11.55 4.14 19.31
C ARG A 470 10.13 3.71 19.59
N LEU A 471 9.20 4.56 19.20
CA LEU A 471 7.76 4.28 19.23
C LEU A 471 7.33 3.54 17.96
N TYR A 472 6.49 2.54 18.14
CA TYR A 472 5.86 1.76 17.06
C TYR A 472 4.36 1.74 17.29
N THR A 473 3.60 1.95 16.22
CA THR A 473 2.13 1.83 16.20
C THR A 473 1.72 0.54 15.50
N LEU A 474 0.50 0.07 15.77
CA LEU A 474 -0.08 -1.06 15.06
C LEU A 474 -0.18 -0.75 13.56
N ASN A 475 0.23 -1.71 12.74
CA ASN A 475 0.03 -1.63 11.31
C ASN A 475 -1.39 -2.09 10.92
N GLU A 476 -1.72 -2.01 9.62
CA GLU A 476 -3.03 -2.44 9.10
C GLU A 476 -3.33 -3.94 9.32
N GLU A 477 -2.33 -4.75 9.66
CA GLU A 477 -2.46 -6.18 9.93
C GLU A 477 -2.47 -6.49 11.44
N ASP A 478 -2.61 -5.48 12.30
CA ASP A 478 -2.76 -5.57 13.76
C ASP A 478 -1.54 -6.14 14.50
N PHE A 479 -0.33 -5.76 14.09
CA PHE A 479 0.91 -6.05 14.81
C PHE A 479 1.93 -4.90 14.71
N PHE A 480 2.91 -4.88 15.61
CA PHE A 480 4.03 -3.93 15.59
C PHE A 480 5.16 -4.48 14.72
N ASP A 481 5.48 -3.79 13.62
CA ASP A 481 6.61 -4.15 12.76
C ASP A 481 7.88 -3.41 13.20
N MET A 482 8.75 -4.11 13.91
CA MET A 482 10.02 -3.59 14.42
C MET A 482 11.22 -4.10 13.59
N GLY A 483 11.03 -4.28 12.30
CA GLY A 483 12.03 -4.81 11.38
C GLY A 483 12.18 -6.34 11.47
N LYS A 484 13.20 -6.83 12.16
CA LYS A 484 13.38 -8.29 12.37
C LYS A 484 12.35 -8.91 13.30
N LEU A 485 11.84 -8.13 14.24
CA LEU A 485 10.83 -8.54 15.20
C LEU A 485 9.48 -7.99 14.75
N SER A 486 8.52 -8.87 14.61
CA SER A 486 7.10 -8.53 14.50
C SER A 486 6.43 -9.02 15.79
N LEU A 487 5.73 -8.14 16.50
CA LEU A 487 5.23 -8.41 17.85
C LEU A 487 3.75 -8.02 17.97
N LYS A 488 2.98 -8.80 18.72
CA LYS A 488 1.56 -8.52 18.99
C LYS A 488 1.25 -8.93 20.44
N SER A 489 0.47 -8.11 21.15
CA SER A 489 -0.15 -8.55 22.42
C SER A 489 -1.48 -9.25 22.12
N LEU A 490 -1.69 -10.41 22.73
CA LEU A 490 -2.97 -11.12 22.72
C LEU A 490 -3.91 -10.59 23.79
N ASN A 491 -3.37 -9.93 24.81
CA ASN A 491 -4.17 -9.30 25.84
C ASN A 491 -4.60 -7.90 25.40
N GLN A 492 -5.89 -7.67 25.34
CA GLN A 492 -6.48 -6.36 25.08
C GLN A 492 -7.06 -5.82 26.37
N SER A 493 -6.41 -4.82 26.96
CA SER A 493 -7.03 -4.06 28.03
C SER A 493 -8.08 -3.11 27.43
N VAL A 494 -9.33 -3.30 27.80
CA VAL A 494 -10.46 -2.50 27.32
C VAL A 494 -10.35 -1.03 27.78
N SER A 495 -9.58 -0.75 28.82
CA SER A 495 -9.52 0.55 29.49
C SER A 495 -8.28 1.38 29.19
N LEU A 496 -7.29 0.84 28.43
CA LEU A 496 -6.02 1.52 28.22
C LEU A 496 -5.93 2.11 26.82
N THR A 497 -6.32 3.37 26.68
CA THR A 497 -6.00 4.19 25.49
C THR A 497 -4.86 5.12 25.86
N LEU A 498 -3.67 4.91 25.28
CA LEU A 498 -2.53 5.77 25.51
C LEU A 498 -2.59 6.99 24.59
N ASN A 499 -2.54 8.18 25.18
CA ASN A 499 -2.44 9.42 24.45
C ASN A 499 -0.97 9.83 24.32
N ASP A 500 -0.39 9.70 23.15
CA ASP A 500 0.98 10.08 22.83
C ASP A 500 1.16 11.57 22.50
N ASN A 501 0.06 12.33 22.45
CA ASN A 501 0.10 13.76 22.19
C ASN A 501 0.44 14.57 23.43
N LEU A 502 1.72 14.81 23.66
CA LEU A 502 2.22 15.58 24.79
C LEU A 502 1.63 17.01 24.91
N LYS A 503 1.08 17.56 23.82
CA LYS A 503 0.42 18.89 23.87
C LYS A 503 -0.94 18.85 24.57
N GLN A 504 -1.53 17.67 24.71
CA GLN A 504 -2.80 17.46 25.42
C GLN A 504 -2.60 17.08 26.89
N MET A 505 -1.35 16.98 27.33
CA MET A 505 -1.04 16.66 28.72
C MET A 505 -1.44 17.84 29.62
N ASP A 506 -2.39 17.59 30.52
CA ASP A 506 -2.78 18.58 31.53
C ASP A 506 -1.71 18.63 32.63
N SER A 507 -1.09 19.79 32.81
CA SER A 507 -0.07 20.00 33.86
C SER A 507 -0.62 20.08 35.28
N GLN A 508 -1.95 20.13 35.46
CA GLN A 508 -2.61 20.25 36.77
C GLN A 508 -2.80 18.90 37.47
N TRP A 509 -2.66 17.78 36.76
CA TRP A 509 -2.89 16.45 37.32
C TRP A 509 -2.09 16.15 38.61
N PRO A 510 -0.83 16.59 38.79
CA PRO A 510 -0.12 16.32 40.07
C PRO A 510 -0.78 17.04 41.24
N GLN A 511 -1.27 18.25 41.05
CA GLN A 511 -1.97 19.01 42.10
C GLN A 511 -3.31 18.35 42.46
N LEU A 512 -4.05 17.85 41.48
CA LEU A 512 -5.30 17.12 41.71
C LEU A 512 -5.06 15.82 42.46
N LEU A 513 -4.01 15.06 42.10
CA LEU A 513 -3.61 13.85 42.84
C LEU A 513 -3.23 14.16 44.29
N TRP A 514 -2.49 15.26 44.50
CA TRP A 514 -2.13 15.70 45.85
C TRP A 514 -3.36 16.10 46.68
N GLN A 515 -4.29 16.81 46.09
CA GLN A 515 -5.52 17.23 46.77
C GLN A 515 -6.41 16.03 47.17
N ALA A 516 -6.48 15.02 46.28
CA ALA A 516 -7.30 13.84 46.51
C ALA A 516 -6.70 12.81 47.49
N PHE A 517 -5.39 12.55 47.41
CA PHE A 517 -4.73 11.45 48.12
C PHE A 517 -3.46 11.86 48.89
N GLY A 518 -3.03 13.08 48.80
CA GLY A 518 -1.84 13.58 49.48
C GLY A 518 -0.56 12.82 49.13
N ALA A 519 0.38 12.75 50.08
CA ALA A 519 1.65 12.05 49.89
C ALA A 519 1.49 10.55 49.61
N LYS A 520 0.43 9.91 50.13
CA LYS A 520 0.13 8.49 49.89
C LYS A 520 -0.20 8.22 48.41
N GLY A 521 -0.91 9.11 47.75
CA GLY A 521 -1.19 9.04 46.34
C GLY A 521 0.08 9.07 45.48
N PHE A 522 1.03 9.95 45.84
CA PHE A 522 2.30 10.02 45.13
C PHE A 522 3.20 8.80 45.36
N VAL A 523 3.15 8.19 46.55
CA VAL A 523 3.86 6.92 46.81
C VAL A 523 3.28 5.81 45.95
N ALA A 524 1.94 5.72 45.85
CA ALA A 524 1.29 4.74 45.00
C ALA A 524 1.65 4.96 43.50
N LEU A 525 1.61 6.21 43.03
CA LEU A 525 2.01 6.57 41.67
C LEU A 525 3.48 6.21 41.40
N ALA A 526 4.40 6.55 42.32
CA ALA A 526 5.82 6.23 42.17
C ALA A 526 6.06 4.72 42.13
N TYR A 527 5.35 3.98 42.96
CA TYR A 527 5.41 2.51 42.95
C TYR A 527 4.87 1.96 41.60
N TRP A 528 3.69 2.40 41.16
CA TRP A 528 3.11 2.02 39.89
C TRP A 528 4.07 2.31 38.71
N PHE A 529 4.65 3.52 38.69
CA PHE A 529 5.65 3.87 37.68
C PHE A 529 6.89 2.96 37.78
N GLY A 530 7.32 2.63 38.99
CA GLY A 530 8.41 1.68 39.23
C GLY A 530 8.13 0.27 38.72
N THR A 531 6.85 -0.18 38.71
CA THR A 531 6.50 -1.51 38.18
C THR A 531 6.78 -1.65 36.67
N MET A 532 6.73 -0.57 35.91
CA MET A 532 7.12 -0.58 34.50
C MET A 532 8.61 -0.93 34.32
N PHE A 533 9.44 -0.67 35.31
CA PHE A 533 10.88 -0.94 35.31
C PHE A 533 11.26 -2.07 36.28
N ALA A 534 10.31 -2.89 36.70
CA ALA A 534 10.53 -3.91 37.73
C ALA A 534 11.66 -4.89 37.39
N GLU A 535 11.79 -5.30 36.11
CA GLU A 535 12.89 -6.17 35.66
C GLU A 535 14.25 -5.48 35.79
N GLN A 536 14.37 -4.24 35.34
CA GLN A 536 15.61 -3.45 35.44
C GLN A 536 16.00 -3.19 36.91
N ILE A 537 15.00 -2.92 37.75
CA ILE A 537 15.19 -2.74 39.18
C ILE A 537 15.68 -4.04 39.84
N ARG A 538 15.02 -5.18 39.51
CA ARG A 538 15.44 -6.50 40.02
C ARG A 538 16.83 -6.90 39.54
N ASP A 539 17.18 -6.63 38.31
CA ASP A 539 18.52 -6.91 37.78
C ASP A 539 19.60 -6.15 38.60
N LYS A 540 19.34 -4.90 38.97
CA LYS A 540 20.25 -4.04 39.70
C LYS A 540 20.24 -4.30 41.21
N HIS A 541 19.04 -4.41 41.81
CA HIS A 541 18.87 -4.47 43.28
C HIS A 541 18.49 -5.87 43.79
N LYS A 542 18.33 -6.86 42.90
CA LYS A 542 17.97 -8.26 43.17
C LYS A 542 16.59 -8.45 43.83
N SER A 543 15.82 -7.38 43.99
CA SER A 543 14.48 -7.39 44.56
C SER A 543 13.65 -6.24 44.01
N PHE A 544 12.33 -6.38 44.11
CA PHE A 544 11.36 -5.32 43.91
C PHE A 544 10.34 -5.41 45.05
N PRO A 545 10.08 -4.31 45.79
CA PRO A 545 9.23 -4.35 46.99
C PRO A 545 7.75 -4.61 46.62
N PHE A 546 6.97 -5.06 47.58
CA PHE A 546 5.52 -5.05 47.51
C PHE A 546 4.98 -3.74 48.08
N LEU A 547 3.88 -3.24 47.53
CA LEU A 547 3.12 -2.11 48.07
C LEU A 547 1.81 -2.63 48.67
N GLU A 548 1.62 -2.39 49.95
CA GLU A 548 0.34 -2.62 50.62
C GLU A 548 -0.39 -1.28 50.81
N ILE A 549 -1.63 -1.20 50.39
CA ILE A 549 -2.47 0.00 50.54
C ILE A 549 -3.56 -0.30 51.57
N VAL A 550 -3.40 0.29 52.76
CA VAL A 550 -4.31 0.09 53.91
C VAL A 550 -5.10 1.37 54.20
N GLY A 551 -6.36 1.23 54.58
CA GLY A 551 -7.23 2.34 54.96
C GLY A 551 -8.67 1.88 55.17
N GLU A 552 -9.50 2.77 55.71
CA GLU A 552 -10.92 2.52 55.99
C GLU A 552 -11.71 2.18 54.73
N PRO A 553 -12.80 1.42 54.81
CA PRO A 553 -13.75 1.22 53.70
C PRO A 553 -14.23 2.58 53.15
N GLY A 554 -14.33 2.70 51.83
CA GLY A 554 -14.78 3.95 51.18
C GLY A 554 -13.71 5.06 51.07
N SER A 555 -12.46 4.83 51.49
CA SER A 555 -11.39 5.85 51.40
C SER A 555 -10.74 6.03 50.01
N GLY A 556 -11.36 5.48 48.96
CA GLY A 556 -10.92 5.64 47.57
C GLY A 556 -9.71 4.80 47.15
N LYS A 557 -9.31 3.77 47.90
CA LYS A 557 -8.16 2.89 47.58
C LYS A 557 -8.32 2.20 46.22
N THR A 558 -9.48 1.57 46.02
CA THR A 558 -9.77 0.87 44.78
C THR A 558 -9.81 1.84 43.58
N THR A 559 -10.43 3.00 43.77
CA THR A 559 -10.46 4.07 42.75
C THR A 559 -9.06 4.53 42.35
N LEU A 560 -8.15 4.69 43.33
CA LEU A 560 -6.75 5.06 43.03
C LEU A 560 -6.03 3.96 42.22
N ILE A 561 -6.22 2.68 42.61
CA ILE A 561 -5.55 1.55 41.93
C ILE A 561 -6.13 1.39 40.50
N GLU A 562 -7.44 1.56 40.33
CA GLU A 562 -8.10 1.48 39.01
C GLU A 562 -7.73 2.66 38.10
N PHE A 563 -7.41 3.81 38.69
CA PHE A 563 -6.95 4.99 37.95
C PHE A 563 -5.50 4.86 37.50
N LEU A 564 -4.60 4.25 38.31
CA LEU A 564 -3.19 4.00 37.96
C LEU A 564 -3.05 2.77 37.05
#